data_02f13a76a2158a64214bc7a070cea59e
#
_entry.id   02f13a76a2158a64214bc7a070cea59e
#
_cell.length_a   1.000
_cell.length_b   1.000
_cell.length_c   1.000
_cell.angle_alpha   90.00
_cell.angle_beta   90.00
_cell.angle_gamma   90.00
#
_symmetry.space_group_name_H-M   'P 1'
#
loop_
_entity.id
_entity.type
_entity.pdbx_description
1 polymer ?
#
loop_
_entity_poly.entity_id
_entity_poly.type
_entity_poly.pdbx_seq_one_letter_code
_entity_poly.pdbx_strand_id
1 'polypeptide(L)'
;MKKLALLAAVAAGILATAPAMADEALAKAKNCMACHAVDKKLVGPAFKDVAAKYKADKSAADKLAAKIIKGGSGVWGAIPMPANPQVSEADAKKLAAWVLSQK
;
A
#
# COMPACT_ATOMS: atom_id res chain seq x y z
N MET A 1 19.24 43.19 13.81
CA MET A 1 18.19 43.12 12.99
C MET A 1 18.25 42.14 11.92
N LYS A 2 19.28 41.82 11.43
CA LYS A 2 19.28 40.95 10.36
C LYS A 2 19.20 39.51 10.73
N LYS A 3 19.15 39.15 11.93
CA LYS A 3 19.15 37.79 12.24
C LYS A 3 17.87 37.13 12.12
N LEU A 4 16.82 37.79 11.80
CA LEU A 4 15.53 37.13 11.79
C LEU A 4 15.26 36.26 10.64
N ALA A 5 16.01 36.33 9.63
CA ALA A 5 15.68 35.62 8.43
C ALA A 5 15.97 34.14 8.49
N LEU A 6 16.59 33.67 9.53
CA LEU A 6 17.02 32.30 9.51
C LEU A 6 16.02 31.28 9.89
N LEU A 7 14.96 31.66 10.51
CA LEU A 7 14.09 30.67 11.07
C LEU A 7 13.16 30.02 10.09
N ALA A 8 13.02 30.57 8.94
CA ALA A 8 12.03 30.05 8.01
C ALA A 8 12.43 28.75 7.35
N ALA A 9 13.67 28.40 7.37
CA ALA A 9 14.08 27.27 6.57
C ALA A 9 13.83 25.92 7.19
N VAL A 10 13.53 25.86 8.45
CA VAL A 10 13.50 24.59 9.13
C VAL A 10 12.26 23.77 8.87
N ALA A 11 11.17 24.40 8.61
CA ALA A 11 9.93 23.69 8.54
C ALA A 11 9.77 22.79 7.32
N ALA A 12 10.53 23.01 6.29
CA ALA A 12 10.27 22.32 5.05
C ALA A 12 10.69 20.88 5.02
N GLY A 13 11.64 20.49 5.85
CA GLY A 13 12.16 19.14 5.76
C GLY A 13 11.34 18.06 6.41
N ILE A 14 10.38 18.45 7.23
CA ILE A 14 9.68 17.47 8.01
C ILE A 14 8.67 16.66 7.21
N LEU A 15 8.19 17.23 6.14
CA LEU A 15 7.13 16.60 5.38
C LEU A 15 7.57 15.40 4.56
N ALA A 16 8.85 15.17 4.49
CA ALA A 16 9.32 14.12 3.60
C ALA A 16 9.30 12.73 4.22
N THR A 17 8.89 12.61 5.46
CA THR A 17 8.97 11.32 6.11
C THR A 17 7.61 10.74 6.28
N ALA A 18 7.52 9.49 6.36
CA ALA A 18 6.39 8.85 6.94
C ALA A 18 5.40 8.12 6.06
N PRO A 19 5.31 8.30 4.77
CA PRO A 19 4.25 7.63 4.02
C PRO A 19 4.26 6.12 4.14
N ALA A 20 5.43 5.52 4.19
CA ALA A 20 5.52 4.07 4.21
C ALA A 20 4.94 3.49 5.49
N MET A 21 5.20 4.11 6.63
CA MET A 21 4.68 3.61 7.89
C MET A 21 3.19 3.87 8.03
N ALA A 22 2.73 5.00 7.50
CA ALA A 22 1.31 5.31 7.52
C ALA A 22 0.52 4.30 6.69
N ASP A 23 1.09 3.86 5.56
CA ASP A 23 0.41 2.90 4.69
C ASP A 23 0.41 1.50 5.28
N GLU A 24 1.47 1.13 6.00
CA GLU A 24 1.45 -0.13 6.73
C GLU A 24 0.40 -0.10 7.84
N ALA A 25 0.29 1.00 8.55
CA ALA A 25 -0.73 1.14 9.57
C ALA A 25 -2.12 1.06 8.95
N LEU A 26 -2.31 1.61 7.77
CA LEU A 26 -3.57 1.51 7.06
C LEU A 26 -3.89 0.06 6.70
N ALA A 27 -2.89 -0.69 6.23
CA ALA A 27 -3.08 -2.10 5.92
C ALA A 27 -3.52 -2.89 7.16
N LYS A 28 -2.92 -2.59 8.30
CA LYS A 28 -3.32 -3.23 9.54
C LYS A 28 -4.73 -2.85 9.94
N ALA A 29 -5.08 -1.57 9.82
CA ALA A 29 -6.39 -1.08 10.19
C ALA A 29 -7.50 -1.66 9.31
N LYS A 30 -7.20 -1.99 8.08
CA LYS A 30 -8.17 -2.57 7.16
C LYS A 30 -8.10 -4.10 7.10
N ASN A 31 -7.41 -4.72 8.05
CA ASN A 31 -7.34 -6.17 8.20
C ASN A 31 -6.63 -6.91 7.06
N CYS A 32 -5.82 -6.22 6.28
CA CYS A 32 -5.07 -6.87 5.21
C CYS A 32 -4.11 -7.92 5.77
N MET A 33 -3.56 -7.64 6.95
CA MET A 33 -2.55 -8.51 7.54
C MET A 33 -3.13 -9.80 8.14
N ALA A 34 -4.43 -9.97 8.11
CA ALA A 34 -5.03 -11.24 8.50
C ALA A 34 -4.73 -12.34 7.47
N CYS A 35 -4.58 -11.96 6.20
CA CYS A 35 -4.36 -12.91 5.12
C CYS A 35 -3.04 -12.70 4.39
N HIS A 36 -2.40 -11.57 4.58
CA HIS A 36 -1.15 -11.24 3.90
C HIS A 36 -0.04 -10.91 4.88
N ALA A 37 1.18 -11.15 4.47
CA ALA A 37 2.37 -10.64 5.14
C ALA A 37 3.26 -9.99 4.09
N VAL A 38 4.23 -9.22 4.54
CA VAL A 38 5.13 -8.53 3.61
C VAL A 38 6.01 -9.55 2.89
N ASP A 39 6.57 -10.51 3.61
CA ASP A 39 7.63 -11.36 3.09
C ASP A 39 7.33 -12.85 3.11
N LYS A 40 6.12 -13.26 3.38
CA LYS A 40 5.77 -14.68 3.30
C LYS A 40 4.31 -14.87 2.95
N LYS A 41 4.02 -16.00 2.35
CA LYS A 41 2.66 -16.36 2.01
C LYS A 41 1.91 -16.82 3.26
N LEU A 42 0.71 -16.34 3.42
CA LEU A 42 -0.24 -16.82 4.40
C LEU A 42 -1.44 -17.39 3.64
N VAL A 43 -2.63 -16.84 3.88
CA VAL A 43 -3.78 -17.19 3.05
C VAL A 43 -3.59 -16.58 1.66
N GLY A 44 -3.17 -15.32 1.61
CA GLY A 44 -2.86 -14.64 0.37
C GLY A 44 -1.36 -14.57 0.12
N PRO A 45 -0.95 -14.11 -1.06
CA PRO A 45 0.46 -14.02 -1.40
C PRO A 45 1.17 -12.96 -0.57
N ALA A 46 2.49 -13.12 -0.42
CA ALA A 46 3.32 -12.11 0.20
C ALA A 46 3.26 -10.82 -0.63
N PHE A 47 3.28 -9.69 0.04
CA PHE A 47 3.26 -8.41 -0.69
C PHE A 47 4.50 -8.24 -1.58
N LYS A 48 5.65 -8.77 -1.16
CA LYS A 48 6.84 -8.75 -2.01
C LYS A 48 6.65 -9.52 -3.31
N ASP A 49 5.91 -10.61 -3.26
CA ASP A 49 5.63 -11.39 -4.47
C ASP A 49 4.64 -10.67 -5.37
N VAL A 50 3.66 -9.98 -4.78
CA VAL A 50 2.75 -9.16 -5.56
C VAL A 50 3.52 -8.05 -6.27
N ALA A 51 4.39 -7.37 -5.55
CA ALA A 51 5.21 -6.31 -6.14
C ALA A 51 6.06 -6.85 -7.29
N ALA A 52 6.67 -8.01 -7.10
CA ALA A 52 7.50 -8.62 -8.14
C ALA A 52 6.69 -8.99 -9.38
N LYS A 53 5.49 -9.54 -9.19
CA LYS A 53 4.65 -9.94 -10.31
C LYS A 53 4.24 -8.76 -11.17
N TYR A 54 3.95 -7.64 -10.55
CA TYR A 54 3.45 -6.47 -11.27
C TYR A 54 4.51 -5.42 -11.56
N LYS A 55 5.77 -5.78 -11.41
CA LYS A 55 6.87 -4.81 -11.51
C LYS A 55 6.87 -4.03 -12.82
N ALA A 56 6.55 -4.67 -13.92
CA ALA A 56 6.57 -4.03 -15.24
C ALA A 56 5.21 -3.50 -15.68
N ASP A 57 4.17 -3.66 -14.88
CA ASP A 57 2.81 -3.29 -15.28
C ASP A 57 2.51 -1.89 -14.77
N LYS A 58 2.42 -0.94 -15.70
CA LYS A 58 2.17 0.46 -15.35
C LYS A 58 0.77 0.70 -14.83
N SER A 59 -0.15 -0.21 -15.07
CA SER A 59 -1.53 -0.08 -14.58
C SER A 59 -1.76 -0.88 -13.30
N ALA A 60 -0.71 -1.42 -12.70
CA ALA A 60 -0.85 -2.30 -11.56
C ALA A 60 -1.53 -1.63 -10.37
N ALA A 61 -1.20 -0.36 -10.10
CA ALA A 61 -1.79 0.32 -8.95
C ALA A 61 -3.31 0.39 -9.06
N ASP A 62 -3.83 0.70 -10.23
CA ASP A 62 -5.28 0.77 -10.43
C ASP A 62 -5.91 -0.61 -10.38
N LYS A 63 -5.26 -1.61 -10.97
CA LYS A 63 -5.75 -2.98 -10.92
C LYS A 63 -5.82 -3.51 -9.51
N LEU A 64 -4.78 -3.26 -8.73
CA LEU A 64 -4.74 -3.75 -7.36
C LEU A 64 -5.70 -3.00 -6.46
N ALA A 65 -5.89 -1.70 -6.69
CA ALA A 65 -6.88 -0.94 -5.94
C ALA A 65 -8.28 -1.52 -6.18
N ALA A 66 -8.62 -1.83 -7.41
CA ALA A 66 -9.89 -2.46 -7.74
C ALA A 66 -10.01 -3.83 -7.08
N LYS A 67 -8.92 -4.61 -7.08
CA LYS A 67 -8.91 -5.93 -6.47
C LYS A 67 -9.14 -5.85 -4.96
N ILE A 68 -8.58 -4.86 -4.30
CA ILE A 68 -8.79 -4.67 -2.87
C ILE A 68 -10.27 -4.44 -2.58
N ILE A 69 -10.93 -3.61 -3.35
CA ILE A 69 -12.31 -3.25 -3.10
C ILE A 69 -13.25 -4.39 -3.49
N LYS A 70 -13.03 -4.98 -4.65
CA LYS A 70 -13.97 -5.96 -5.23
C LYS A 70 -13.64 -7.41 -4.92
N GLY A 71 -12.40 -7.68 -4.52
CA GLY A 71 -11.96 -9.05 -4.32
C GLY A 71 -11.77 -9.80 -5.61
N GLY A 72 -11.59 -11.09 -5.52
CA GLY A 72 -11.43 -11.95 -6.68
C GLY A 72 -10.56 -13.16 -6.40
N SER A 73 -10.38 -13.98 -7.44
CA SER A 73 -9.56 -15.19 -7.34
C SER A 73 -8.93 -15.49 -8.71
N GLY A 74 -8.07 -16.50 -8.71
CA GLY A 74 -7.51 -17.01 -9.96
C GLY A 74 -6.10 -16.55 -10.27
N VAL A 75 -5.73 -15.33 -9.93
CA VAL A 75 -4.39 -14.84 -10.22
C VAL A 75 -3.35 -15.54 -9.36
N TRP A 76 -3.68 -15.80 -8.11
CA TRP A 76 -2.79 -16.43 -7.14
C TRP A 76 -3.32 -17.77 -6.67
N GLY A 77 -4.21 -18.39 -7.43
CA GLY A 77 -4.79 -19.67 -7.10
C GLY A 77 -6.28 -19.58 -6.88
N ALA A 78 -6.86 -20.64 -6.37
CA ALA A 78 -8.30 -20.78 -6.25
C ALA A 78 -8.89 -20.10 -5.03
N ILE A 79 -8.08 -19.81 -4.01
CA ILE A 79 -8.59 -19.23 -2.78
C ILE A 79 -8.94 -17.77 -3.06
N PRO A 80 -10.20 -17.36 -2.86
CA PRO A 80 -10.60 -16.00 -3.20
C PRO A 80 -10.15 -15.00 -2.15
N MET A 81 -9.81 -13.81 -2.61
CA MET A 81 -9.65 -12.66 -1.74
C MET A 81 -11.03 -12.04 -1.54
N PRO A 82 -11.49 -11.86 -0.32
CA PRO A 82 -12.80 -11.24 -0.11
C PRO A 82 -12.81 -9.79 -0.55
N ALA A 83 -13.98 -9.30 -0.92
CA ALA A 83 -14.14 -7.89 -1.20
C ALA A 83 -14.00 -7.08 0.09
N ASN A 84 -13.52 -5.86 -0.05
CA ASN A 84 -13.38 -4.93 1.07
C ASN A 84 -14.13 -3.64 0.76
N PRO A 85 -15.47 -3.67 0.75
CA PRO A 85 -16.25 -2.49 0.38
C PRO A 85 -16.10 -1.33 1.35
N GLN A 86 -15.61 -1.60 2.57
CA GLN A 86 -15.36 -0.56 3.55
C GLN A 86 -14.10 0.25 3.26
N VAL A 87 -13.26 -0.19 2.32
CA VAL A 87 -12.05 0.54 1.94
C VAL A 87 -12.42 1.54 0.85
N SER A 88 -12.13 2.82 1.09
CA SER A 88 -12.41 3.85 0.10
C SER A 88 -11.48 3.70 -1.11
N GLU A 89 -11.87 4.28 -2.23
CA GLU A 89 -11.03 4.25 -3.42
C GLU A 89 -9.68 4.91 -3.17
N ALA A 90 -9.67 6.02 -2.43
CA ALA A 90 -8.42 6.70 -2.10
C ALA A 90 -7.52 5.81 -1.25
N ASP A 91 -8.07 5.15 -0.26
CA ASP A 91 -7.30 4.25 0.60
C ASP A 91 -6.84 3.01 -0.18
N ALA A 92 -7.66 2.49 -1.05
CA ALA A 92 -7.26 1.34 -1.87
C ALA A 92 -6.06 1.69 -2.76
N LYS A 93 -6.03 2.91 -3.31
CA LYS A 93 -4.89 3.35 -4.10
C LYS A 93 -3.63 3.51 -3.26
N LYS A 94 -3.75 4.01 -2.06
CA LYS A 94 -2.62 4.10 -1.13
C LYS A 94 -2.09 2.71 -0.79
N LEU A 95 -2.98 1.79 -0.49
CA LEU A 95 -2.58 0.42 -0.18
C LEU A 95 -1.91 -0.25 -1.37
N ALA A 96 -2.46 -0.08 -2.56
CA ALA A 96 -1.88 -0.66 -3.77
C ALA A 96 -0.46 -0.12 -4.00
N ALA A 97 -0.27 1.18 -3.86
CA ALA A 97 1.05 1.78 -4.02
C ALA A 97 2.03 1.26 -2.98
N TRP A 98 1.59 1.11 -1.74
CA TRP A 98 2.44 0.58 -0.69
C TRP A 98 2.85 -0.87 -0.97
N VAL A 99 1.88 -1.70 -1.37
CA VAL A 99 2.17 -3.09 -1.73
C VAL A 99 3.20 -3.16 -2.85
N LEU A 100 3.02 -2.34 -3.88
CA LEU A 100 3.94 -2.33 -5.02
C LEU A 100 5.32 -1.81 -4.68
N SER A 101 5.48 -1.13 -3.56
CA SER A 101 6.78 -0.64 -3.12
C SER A 101 7.59 -1.67 -2.35
N GLN A 102 7.04 -2.83 -2.05
CA GLN A 102 7.75 -3.85 -1.30
C GLN A 102 8.81 -4.53 -2.16
N LYS A 103 9.94 -4.87 -1.54
CA LYS A 103 11.06 -5.47 -2.27
C LYS A 103 11.58 -6.73 -1.63
#